data_0a9433cb701b1cf27c395b6947d58bf6
#
_entry.id   0a9433cb701b1cf27c395b6947d58bf6
#
_cell.length_a   1.000
_cell.length_b   1.000
_cell.length_c   1.000
_cell.angle_alpha   90.00
_cell.angle_beta   90.00
_cell.angle_gamma   90.00
#
_symmetry.space_group_name_H-M   'P 1'
#
loop_
_entity.id
_entity.type
_entity.pdbx_description
1 polymer ?
#
loop_
_entity_poly.entity_id
_entity_poly.type
_entity_poly.pdbx_seq_one_letter_code
_entity_poly.pdbx_strand_id
1 'polypeptide(L)'
;MRVGIIGVGLMGHGIALNVLKGGFSLVMMDHSGNQPTDDLTEMGAGHRDTPNAVAEEADLVILCLTGSAQVEAVLTGETGVISALKPGAIVVDCTTALPESTERMAALVAAAGGRFLDAPMTRLAKQAHEGTLNILVGGTADTLEAARPVLNTFTENIDHVGGVG
;
A
#
# COMPACT_ATOMS: atom_id res chain seq x y z
N MET A 1 12.78 7.15 3.15
CA MET A 1 11.52 6.42 3.36
C MET A 1 11.63 5.07 2.69
N ARG A 2 11.40 4.00 3.40
CA ARG A 2 11.33 2.64 2.86
C ARG A 2 9.86 2.25 2.67
N VAL A 3 9.53 1.75 1.49
CA VAL A 3 8.15 1.40 1.12
C VAL A 3 7.97 -0.11 1.24
N GLY A 4 6.88 -0.53 1.85
CA GLY A 4 6.39 -1.90 1.81
C GLY A 4 5.24 -2.02 0.84
N ILE A 5 5.10 -3.13 0.13
CA ILE A 5 3.91 -3.43 -0.66
C ILE A 5 3.44 -4.86 -0.41
N ILE A 6 2.14 -5.01 -0.18
CA ILE A 6 1.49 -6.30 0.01
C ILE A 6 0.41 -6.45 -1.07
N GLY A 7 0.53 -7.51 -1.86
CA GLY A 7 -0.33 -7.74 -3.01
C GLY A 7 0.31 -7.27 -4.32
N VAL A 8 1.30 -8.02 -4.81
CA VAL A 8 2.03 -7.75 -6.06
C VAL A 8 1.39 -8.53 -7.22
N GLY A 9 0.08 -8.29 -7.42
CA GLY A 9 -0.67 -8.78 -8.58
C GLY A 9 -0.56 -7.81 -9.77
N LEU A 10 -1.51 -7.87 -10.71
CA LEU A 10 -1.48 -7.06 -11.93
C LEU A 10 -1.33 -5.54 -11.68
N MET A 11 -2.03 -5.01 -10.68
CA MET A 11 -1.94 -3.60 -10.32
C MET A 11 -0.73 -3.32 -9.44
N GLY A 12 -0.56 -4.12 -8.37
CA GLY A 12 0.51 -3.93 -7.40
C GLY A 12 1.91 -4.06 -7.98
N HIS A 13 2.09 -4.91 -9.00
CA HIS A 13 3.36 -5.01 -9.72
C HIS A 13 3.74 -3.68 -10.39
N GLY A 14 2.81 -3.05 -11.11
CA GLY A 14 3.04 -1.74 -11.73
C GLY A 14 3.33 -0.65 -10.69
N ILE A 15 2.64 -0.67 -9.55
CA ILE A 15 2.92 0.24 -8.43
C ILE A 15 4.34 0.02 -7.90
N ALA A 16 4.72 -1.23 -7.58
CA ALA A 16 6.04 -1.59 -7.08
C ALA A 16 7.16 -1.15 -8.02
N LEU A 17 6.98 -1.40 -9.33
CA LEU A 17 7.90 -1.00 -10.39
C LEU A 17 8.15 0.52 -10.39
N ASN A 18 7.09 1.32 -10.29
CA ASN A 18 7.20 2.78 -10.32
C ASN A 18 7.76 3.34 -9.00
N VAL A 19 7.48 2.73 -7.86
CA VAL A 19 8.11 3.07 -6.58
C VAL A 19 9.63 2.88 -6.66
N LEU A 20 10.10 1.76 -7.22
CA LEU A 20 11.53 1.50 -7.45
C LEU A 20 12.14 2.51 -8.44
N LYS A 21 11.46 2.79 -9.57
CA LYS A 21 11.90 3.81 -10.54
C LYS A 21 11.95 5.21 -9.94
N GLY A 22 11.10 5.50 -8.97
CA GLY A 22 11.10 6.74 -8.20
C GLY A 22 12.26 6.85 -7.18
N GLY A 23 13.11 5.81 -7.07
CA GLY A 23 14.29 5.81 -6.21
C GLY A 23 14.02 5.42 -4.75
N PHE A 24 12.83 4.90 -4.44
CA PHE A 24 12.52 4.41 -3.10
C PHE A 24 13.00 2.96 -2.91
N SER A 25 13.51 2.65 -1.72
CA SER A 25 13.75 1.25 -1.33
C SER A 25 12.41 0.54 -1.13
N LEU A 26 12.29 -0.67 -1.66
CA LEU A 26 11.05 -1.46 -1.61
C LEU A 26 11.28 -2.79 -0.92
N VAL A 27 10.34 -3.16 -0.07
CA VAL A 27 10.15 -4.51 0.43
C VAL A 27 8.74 -4.98 0.06
N MET A 28 8.61 -6.19 -0.43
CA MET A 28 7.34 -6.71 -0.95
C MET A 28 6.96 -8.05 -0.35
N MET A 29 5.65 -8.30 -0.30
CA MET A 29 5.08 -9.62 -0.11
C MET A 29 4.13 -9.89 -1.28
N ASP A 30 4.43 -10.94 -2.01
CA ASP A 30 3.56 -11.47 -3.06
C ASP A 30 2.90 -12.77 -2.60
N HIS A 31 1.95 -13.25 -3.36
CA HIS A 31 1.28 -14.52 -3.13
C HIS A 31 1.73 -15.53 -4.19
N SER A 32 2.04 -16.75 -3.76
CA SER A 32 2.36 -17.84 -4.68
C SER A 32 1.25 -18.04 -5.73
N GLY A 33 1.62 -18.01 -7.01
CA GLY A 33 0.67 -18.08 -8.13
C GLY A 33 0.27 -16.73 -8.73
N ASN A 34 0.74 -15.61 -8.17
CA ASN A 34 0.73 -14.32 -8.86
C ASN A 34 1.75 -14.31 -10.02
N GLN A 35 1.78 -13.20 -10.76
CA GLN A 35 2.78 -13.03 -11.81
C GLN A 35 4.20 -12.98 -11.23
N PRO A 36 5.24 -13.31 -12.04
CA PRO A 36 6.63 -13.23 -11.62
C PRO A 36 7.01 -11.84 -11.12
N THR A 37 7.91 -11.80 -10.14
CA THR A 37 8.44 -10.56 -9.52
C THR A 37 9.97 -10.48 -9.64
N ASP A 38 10.57 -11.28 -10.53
CA ASP A 38 12.01 -11.34 -10.73
C ASP A 38 12.60 -10.00 -11.13
N ASP A 39 11.90 -9.27 -12.02
CA ASP A 39 12.27 -7.92 -12.46
C ASP A 39 12.31 -6.91 -11.31
N LEU A 40 11.39 -6.98 -10.37
CA LEU A 40 11.38 -6.14 -9.18
C LEU A 40 12.57 -6.48 -8.25
N THR A 41 12.86 -7.77 -8.12
CA THR A 41 13.99 -8.26 -7.34
C THR A 41 15.33 -7.83 -7.96
N GLU A 42 15.46 -7.92 -9.29
CA GLU A 42 16.63 -7.42 -10.04
C GLU A 42 16.83 -5.90 -9.86
N MET A 43 15.75 -5.15 -9.68
CA MET A 43 15.79 -3.72 -9.35
C MET A 43 16.07 -3.44 -7.87
N GLY A 44 16.21 -4.46 -7.03
CA GLY A 44 16.58 -4.34 -5.63
C GLY A 44 15.43 -4.42 -4.63
N ALA A 45 14.24 -4.88 -5.04
CA ALA A 45 13.16 -5.15 -4.09
C ALA A 45 13.52 -6.34 -3.18
N GLY A 46 13.31 -6.17 -1.87
CA GLY A 46 13.40 -7.27 -0.91
C GLY A 46 12.09 -8.04 -0.84
N HIS A 47 12.16 -9.36 -0.68
CA HIS A 47 10.97 -10.20 -0.45
C HIS A 47 10.80 -10.55 1.03
N ARG A 48 9.56 -10.65 1.50
CA ARG A 48 9.19 -11.11 2.85
C ARG A 48 8.01 -12.06 2.76
N ASP A 49 7.98 -13.03 3.68
CA ASP A 49 6.99 -14.10 3.67
C ASP A 49 5.71 -13.75 4.45
N THR A 50 5.74 -12.68 5.24
CA THR A 50 4.61 -12.28 6.11
C THR A 50 4.37 -10.78 6.10
N PRO A 51 3.10 -10.34 6.32
CA PRO A 51 2.76 -8.92 6.37
C PRO A 51 3.51 -8.13 7.45
N ASN A 52 3.69 -8.71 8.64
CA ASN A 52 4.42 -8.06 9.73
C ASN A 52 5.90 -7.87 9.39
N ALA A 53 6.54 -8.81 8.69
CA ALA A 53 7.93 -8.67 8.26
C ALA A 53 8.11 -7.53 7.24
N VAL A 54 7.10 -7.27 6.40
CA VAL A 54 7.06 -6.07 5.55
C VAL A 54 6.93 -4.81 6.39
N ALA A 55 5.99 -4.80 7.35
CA ALA A 55 5.69 -3.63 8.18
C ALA A 55 6.88 -3.25 9.09
N GLU A 56 7.61 -4.23 9.63
CA GLU A 56 8.79 -4.01 10.47
C GLU A 56 9.87 -3.18 9.77
N GLU A 57 9.98 -3.30 8.45
CA GLU A 57 10.98 -2.58 7.68
C GLU A 57 10.47 -1.28 7.04
N ALA A 58 9.16 -1.18 6.79
CA ALA A 58 8.57 -0.09 6.05
C ALA A 58 8.23 1.14 6.90
N ASP A 59 8.36 2.31 6.31
CA ASP A 59 7.85 3.58 6.84
C ASP A 59 6.46 3.90 6.25
N LEU A 60 6.17 3.31 5.08
CA LEU A 60 4.88 3.38 4.40
C LEU A 60 4.57 2.00 3.78
N VAL A 61 3.39 1.46 4.08
CA VAL A 61 2.92 0.17 3.56
C VAL A 61 1.77 0.40 2.60
N ILE A 62 1.90 -0.06 1.36
CA ILE A 62 0.84 -0.05 0.34
C ILE A 62 0.15 -1.42 0.34
N LEU A 63 -1.17 -1.42 0.43
CA LEU A 63 -2.00 -2.60 0.24
C LEU A 63 -2.65 -2.51 -1.15
N CYS A 64 -2.54 -3.58 -1.95
CA CYS A 64 -3.19 -3.69 -3.25
C CYS A 64 -3.80 -5.09 -3.39
N LEU A 65 -4.93 -5.27 -2.72
CA LEU A 65 -5.58 -6.56 -2.48
C LEU A 65 -6.91 -6.67 -3.23
N THR A 66 -7.60 -7.79 -3.07
CA THR A 66 -8.81 -8.10 -3.84
C THR A 66 -10.11 -7.61 -3.17
N GLY A 67 -10.07 -7.20 -1.91
CA GLY A 67 -11.24 -6.69 -1.21
C GLY A 67 -11.07 -6.63 0.31
N SER A 68 -12.13 -6.19 1.00
CA SER A 68 -12.12 -5.91 2.45
C SER A 68 -11.66 -7.08 3.30
N ALA A 69 -12.11 -8.30 3.00
CA ALA A 69 -11.74 -9.48 3.80
C ALA A 69 -10.22 -9.75 3.77
N GLN A 70 -9.57 -9.52 2.63
CA GLN A 70 -8.12 -9.66 2.49
C GLN A 70 -7.38 -8.52 3.21
N VAL A 71 -7.89 -7.29 3.14
CA VAL A 71 -7.34 -6.15 3.88
C VAL A 71 -7.40 -6.41 5.38
N GLU A 72 -8.55 -6.85 5.90
CA GLU A 72 -8.71 -7.21 7.31
C GLU A 72 -7.72 -8.31 7.73
N ALA A 73 -7.63 -9.39 6.96
CA ALA A 73 -6.72 -10.51 7.27
C ALA A 73 -5.25 -10.08 7.27
N VAL A 74 -4.84 -9.26 6.30
CA VAL A 74 -3.46 -8.75 6.17
C VAL A 74 -3.11 -7.76 7.28
N LEU A 75 -4.06 -6.94 7.71
CA LEU A 75 -3.83 -5.96 8.78
C LEU A 75 -3.86 -6.60 10.17
N THR A 76 -4.83 -7.48 10.46
CA THR A 76 -5.16 -7.93 11.82
C THR A 76 -4.84 -9.41 12.10
N GLY A 77 -4.38 -10.17 11.10
CA GLY A 77 -3.97 -11.56 11.27
C GLY A 77 -2.84 -11.74 12.30
N GLU A 78 -2.55 -12.96 12.71
CA GLU A 78 -1.49 -13.28 13.68
C GLU A 78 -0.13 -12.69 13.27
N THR A 79 0.19 -12.73 11.97
CA THR A 79 1.38 -12.08 11.37
C THR A 79 1.00 -10.80 10.60
N GLY A 80 -0.07 -10.13 11.01
CA GLY A 80 -0.59 -8.94 10.32
C GLY A 80 0.29 -7.70 10.50
N VAL A 81 0.11 -6.75 9.59
CA VAL A 81 0.85 -5.48 9.55
C VAL A 81 0.84 -4.76 10.90
N ILE A 82 -0.32 -4.72 11.58
CA ILE A 82 -0.50 -3.99 12.84
C ILE A 82 0.43 -4.51 13.94
N SER A 83 0.77 -5.80 13.93
CA SER A 83 1.61 -6.42 14.98
C SER A 83 3.07 -5.92 14.99
N ALA A 84 3.56 -5.35 13.88
CA ALA A 84 4.92 -4.84 13.73
C ALA A 84 4.99 -3.44 13.09
N LEU A 85 3.88 -2.72 13.09
CA LEU A 85 3.80 -1.38 12.51
C LEU A 85 4.67 -0.40 13.30
N LYS A 86 5.57 0.30 12.62
CA LYS A 86 6.38 1.34 13.25
C LYS A 86 5.53 2.52 13.71
N PRO A 87 5.85 3.15 14.86
CA PRO A 87 5.18 4.37 15.27
C PRO A 87 5.24 5.45 14.18
N GLY A 88 4.08 6.00 13.81
CA GLY A 88 3.96 7.01 12.77
C GLY A 88 4.03 6.50 11.33
N ALA A 89 4.23 5.19 11.10
CA ALA A 89 4.17 4.62 9.75
C ALA A 89 2.80 4.83 9.12
N ILE A 90 2.79 4.91 7.79
CA ILE A 90 1.57 5.15 7.01
C ILE A 90 1.15 3.84 6.34
N VAL A 91 -0.12 3.47 6.47
CA VAL A 91 -0.76 2.44 5.65
C VAL A 91 -1.58 3.13 4.58
N VAL A 92 -1.34 2.80 3.32
CA VAL A 92 -2.10 3.26 2.16
C VAL A 92 -2.83 2.06 1.56
N ASP A 93 -4.15 2.03 1.71
CA ASP A 93 -4.98 0.97 1.14
C ASP A 93 -5.50 1.37 -0.24
N CYS A 94 -4.89 0.82 -1.28
CA CYS A 94 -5.31 1.01 -2.67
C CYS A 94 -6.40 0.02 -3.11
N THR A 95 -6.90 -0.78 -2.19
CA THR A 95 -7.95 -1.78 -2.45
C THR A 95 -9.31 -1.11 -2.56
N THR A 96 -10.18 -1.61 -3.46
CA THR A 96 -11.59 -1.26 -3.41
C THR A 96 -12.26 -2.03 -2.29
N ALA A 97 -12.57 -1.36 -1.20
CA ALA A 97 -13.09 -1.94 0.03
C ALA A 97 -14.43 -1.31 0.45
N LEU A 98 -15.13 -1.96 1.36
CA LEU A 98 -16.35 -1.43 1.97
C LEU A 98 -16.00 -0.31 2.95
N PRO A 99 -16.69 0.85 2.92
CA PRO A 99 -16.41 1.97 3.81
C PRO A 99 -16.33 1.60 5.30
N GLU A 100 -17.30 0.81 5.79
CA GLU A 100 -17.32 0.40 7.20
C GLU A 100 -16.11 -0.47 7.59
N SER A 101 -15.59 -1.28 6.67
CA SER A 101 -14.37 -2.06 6.88
C SER A 101 -13.16 -1.13 6.91
N THR A 102 -13.08 -0.20 5.98
CA THR A 102 -12.02 0.80 5.86
C THR A 102 -11.91 1.65 7.13
N GLU A 103 -13.03 2.21 7.62
CA GLU A 103 -13.09 2.99 8.87
C GLU A 103 -12.60 2.18 10.08
N ARG A 104 -13.04 0.90 10.17
CA ARG A 104 -12.61 0.01 11.25
C ARG A 104 -11.11 -0.27 11.19
N MET A 105 -10.56 -0.55 10.00
CA MET A 105 -9.13 -0.80 9.82
C MET A 105 -8.28 0.44 10.12
N ALA A 106 -8.73 1.61 9.69
CA ALA A 106 -8.08 2.88 10.01
C ALA A 106 -8.02 3.12 11.52
N ALA A 107 -9.09 2.85 12.25
CA ALA A 107 -9.12 2.96 13.71
C ALA A 107 -8.12 2.02 14.39
N LEU A 108 -7.98 0.78 13.90
CA LEU A 108 -7.02 -0.19 14.44
C LEU A 108 -5.56 0.22 14.14
N VAL A 109 -5.27 0.71 12.95
CA VAL A 109 -3.95 1.24 12.59
C VAL A 109 -3.61 2.45 13.46
N ALA A 110 -4.55 3.35 13.69
CA ALA A 110 -4.36 4.51 14.58
C ALA A 110 -4.10 4.09 16.04
N ALA A 111 -4.83 3.09 16.54
CA ALA A 111 -4.62 2.54 17.88
C ALA A 111 -3.24 1.90 18.04
N ALA A 112 -2.64 1.38 16.97
CA ALA A 112 -1.27 0.87 16.92
C ALA A 112 -0.21 1.96 16.72
N GLY A 113 -0.61 3.25 16.69
CA GLY A 113 0.30 4.37 16.52
C GLY A 113 0.67 4.68 15.08
N GLY A 114 -0.02 4.09 14.10
CA GLY A 114 0.15 4.36 12.68
C GLY A 114 -0.82 5.43 12.16
N ARG A 115 -0.75 5.69 10.85
CA ARG A 115 -1.63 6.59 10.11
C ARG A 115 -2.22 5.83 8.92
N PHE A 116 -3.41 6.17 8.50
CA PHE A 116 -4.10 5.43 7.43
C PHE A 116 -4.62 6.38 6.34
N LEU A 117 -4.51 5.93 5.09
CA LEU A 117 -5.17 6.51 3.93
C LEU A 117 -5.89 5.39 3.19
N ASP A 118 -7.15 5.58 2.84
CA ASP A 118 -7.79 4.82 1.78
C ASP A 118 -7.56 5.54 0.45
N ALA A 119 -7.13 4.79 -0.55
CA ALA A 119 -6.71 5.34 -1.82
C ALA A 119 -7.13 4.44 -2.99
N PRO A 120 -8.43 4.12 -3.13
CA PRO A 120 -8.91 3.31 -4.24
C PRO A 120 -8.48 3.90 -5.57
N MET A 121 -8.06 3.00 -6.46
CA MET A 121 -7.52 3.36 -7.77
C MET A 121 -8.58 3.32 -8.85
N THR A 122 -8.43 4.18 -9.84
CA THR A 122 -9.10 4.07 -11.13
C THR A 122 -8.08 3.80 -12.23
N ARG A 123 -8.53 3.43 -13.41
CA ARG A 123 -7.75 2.96 -14.56
C ARG A 123 -7.32 1.48 -14.40
N LEU A 124 -6.48 0.97 -15.29
CA LEU A 124 -6.17 -0.44 -15.48
C LEU A 124 -4.69 -0.74 -15.23
N ALA A 125 -4.32 -2.02 -15.30
CA ALA A 125 -2.94 -2.48 -15.10
C ALA A 125 -1.92 -1.79 -16.02
N LYS A 126 -2.31 -1.46 -17.26
CA LYS A 126 -1.45 -0.69 -18.17
C LYS A 126 -1.01 0.63 -17.54
N GLN A 127 -1.95 1.41 -16.99
CA GLN A 127 -1.65 2.68 -16.35
C GLN A 127 -0.89 2.51 -15.03
N ALA A 128 -1.11 1.38 -14.32
CA ALA A 128 -0.29 1.06 -13.16
C ALA A 128 1.19 0.91 -13.55
N HIS A 129 1.50 0.22 -14.65
CA HIS A 129 2.85 0.08 -15.17
C HIS A 129 3.43 1.39 -15.74
N GLU A 130 2.60 2.24 -16.33
CA GLU A 130 2.98 3.54 -16.87
C GLU A 130 3.17 4.62 -15.79
N GLY A 131 2.75 4.36 -14.55
CA GLY A 131 2.79 5.33 -13.45
C GLY A 131 1.73 6.44 -13.59
N THR A 132 0.62 6.14 -14.24
CA THR A 132 -0.42 7.12 -14.57
C THR A 132 -1.79 6.75 -13.99
N LEU A 133 -1.83 6.11 -12.81
CA LEU A 133 -3.09 5.85 -12.11
C LEU A 133 -3.74 7.15 -11.61
N ASN A 134 -5.04 7.11 -11.39
CA ASN A 134 -5.72 8.10 -10.56
C ASN A 134 -6.13 7.44 -9.25
N ILE A 135 -6.00 8.15 -8.14
CA ILE A 135 -6.45 7.71 -6.82
C ILE A 135 -7.35 8.74 -6.18
N LEU A 136 -8.39 8.26 -5.50
CA LEU A 136 -9.26 9.06 -4.65
C LEU A 136 -8.82 8.82 -3.21
N VAL A 137 -8.36 9.85 -2.51
CA VAL A 137 -7.75 9.66 -1.20
C VAL A 137 -8.65 10.16 -0.09
N GLY A 138 -9.00 9.26 0.83
CA GLY A 138 -9.60 9.57 2.11
C GLY A 138 -8.55 9.51 3.24
N GLY A 139 -8.64 10.44 4.18
CA GLY A 139 -7.74 10.55 5.32
C GLY A 139 -7.36 11.99 5.65
N THR A 140 -6.41 12.17 6.58
CA THR A 140 -5.99 13.54 6.95
C THR A 140 -5.06 14.13 5.89
N ALA A 141 -5.16 15.44 5.67
CA ALA A 141 -4.29 16.16 4.73
C ALA A 141 -2.79 15.98 5.06
N ASP A 142 -2.44 16.02 6.34
CA ASP A 142 -1.05 15.85 6.78
C ASP A 142 -0.51 14.45 6.45
N THR A 143 -1.34 13.42 6.56
CA THR A 143 -0.95 12.06 6.19
C THR A 143 -0.77 11.93 4.67
N LEU A 144 -1.68 12.52 3.91
CA LEU A 144 -1.59 12.56 2.45
C LEU A 144 -0.30 13.29 1.99
N GLU A 145 0.00 14.45 2.55
CA GLU A 145 1.21 15.18 2.18
C GLU A 145 2.49 14.39 2.52
N ALA A 146 2.51 13.67 3.65
CA ALA A 146 3.63 12.79 4.00
C ALA A 146 3.78 11.60 3.05
N ALA A 147 2.69 11.06 2.52
CA ALA A 147 2.69 9.94 1.57
C ALA A 147 2.91 10.40 0.10
N ARG A 148 2.60 11.65 -0.22
CA ARG A 148 2.59 12.19 -1.58
C ARG A 148 3.85 11.90 -2.41
N PRO A 149 5.10 11.99 -1.87
CA PRO A 149 6.29 11.66 -2.65
C PRO A 149 6.29 10.23 -3.20
N VAL A 150 5.74 9.27 -2.45
CA VAL A 150 5.60 7.87 -2.90
C VAL A 150 4.43 7.76 -3.88
N LEU A 151 3.27 8.33 -3.56
CA LEU A 151 2.06 8.27 -4.40
C LEU A 151 2.32 8.84 -5.79
N ASN A 152 3.04 9.94 -5.91
CA ASN A 152 3.40 10.57 -7.18
C ASN A 152 4.24 9.67 -8.11
N THR A 153 4.83 8.60 -7.62
CA THR A 153 5.61 7.69 -8.47
C THR A 153 4.73 6.85 -9.40
N PHE A 154 3.50 6.57 -9.00
CA PHE A 154 2.60 5.69 -9.76
C PHE A 154 1.25 6.31 -10.13
N THR A 155 1.06 7.60 -9.80
CA THR A 155 -0.20 8.30 -10.08
C THR A 155 0.02 9.54 -10.95
N GLU A 156 -0.98 9.83 -11.79
CA GLU A 156 -1.10 11.08 -12.53
C GLU A 156 -1.95 12.10 -11.76
N ASN A 157 -3.04 11.62 -11.11
CA ASN A 157 -3.93 12.46 -10.33
C ASN A 157 -4.16 11.86 -8.93
N ILE A 158 -4.14 12.75 -7.94
CA ILE A 158 -4.43 12.45 -6.53
C ILE A 158 -5.51 13.43 -6.08
N ASP A 159 -6.73 12.92 -5.91
CA ASP A 159 -7.87 13.71 -5.46
C ASP A 159 -8.14 13.43 -3.98
N HIS A 160 -7.94 14.42 -3.10
CA HIS A 160 -8.27 14.31 -1.68
C HIS A 160 -9.77 14.56 -1.50
N VAL A 161 -10.52 13.51 -1.20
CA VAL A 161 -12.00 13.53 -1.19
C VAL A 161 -12.63 13.70 0.19
N GLY A 162 -11.84 13.59 1.26
CA GLY A 162 -12.37 13.76 2.61
C GLY A 162 -11.66 12.95 3.67
N GLY A 163 -12.40 12.53 4.71
CA GLY A 163 -11.94 11.58 5.72
C GLY A 163 -11.83 10.16 5.17
N VAL A 164 -11.40 9.22 6.02
CA VAL A 164 -11.34 7.79 5.70
C VAL A 164 -12.77 7.23 5.52
N GLY A 165 -12.98 6.37 4.54
CA GLY A 165 -14.28 5.76 4.22
C GLY A 165 -15.12 6.64 3.31
#